data_459315b45c17b280598b214ac308af83
#
_entry.id   459315b45c17b280598b214ac308af83
#
_cell.length_a   1.000
_cell.length_b   1.000
_cell.length_c   1.000
_cell.angle_alpha   90.00
_cell.angle_beta   90.00
_cell.angle_gamma   90.00
#
_symmetry.space_group_name_H-M   'P 1'
#
loop_
_entity.id
_entity.type
_entity.pdbx_description
1 polymer ?
#
loop_
_entity_poly.entity_id
_entity_poly.type
_entity_poly.pdbx_seq_one_letter_code
_entity_poly.pdbx_strand_id
1 'polypeptide(L)'
;MTLAYGIALSQGWDKPMWAGFAVAFVSLGTVGQSIDKATLRMVGTLAAALVSFVLLGCFAQDRWAFLLALSAWVGYCTYQLGSSRYPYAWQATAFVTVIVSLEAGSDATHAFRVAILRIQETGLGVLVYSLVSLLVWPVNAGPKMQSAAVALVEAEKELFEACVDLMRGGDAAATRTLRASVRQQQSTWKQLLAAAITDSIEVAEQEAAWQAFAQRIDSLTDAVERCCDAVFGHVALDVETHLPSLRAFEEEIARRFDAISRMLGSEPVEHAPSGAPLSLADATGKNGNHFQRAALTAATTQLAEIESLTHELHATATAIRDAAELAPEAEQPKANPMLPQDPERLLAVARVVLVMWLSFFALIYVPDIPGGVG
;
A
#
# COMPACT_ATOMS: atom_id res chain seq x y z
N MET A 1 -16.37 17.52 -7.09
CA MET A 1 -17.57 17.32 -6.27
C MET A 1 -18.68 18.29 -6.63
N THR A 2 -18.49 19.59 -6.50
CA THR A 2 -19.49 20.64 -6.82
C THR A 2 -20.02 20.55 -8.24
N LEU A 3 -19.18 20.24 -9.24
CA LEU A 3 -19.55 20.12 -10.64
C LEU A 3 -20.49 18.93 -10.86
N ALA A 4 -20.20 17.75 -10.32
CA ALA A 4 -21.07 16.58 -10.41
C ALA A 4 -22.42 16.82 -9.72
N TYR A 5 -22.41 17.45 -8.54
CA TYR A 5 -23.61 17.85 -7.83
C TYR A 5 -24.45 18.86 -8.65
N GLY A 6 -23.81 19.89 -9.23
CA GLY A 6 -24.48 20.90 -10.03
C GLY A 6 -25.12 20.34 -11.30
N ILE A 7 -24.46 19.40 -12.00
CA ILE A 7 -25.03 18.70 -13.17
C ILE A 7 -26.25 17.87 -12.75
N ALA A 8 -26.12 17.07 -11.67
CA ALA A 8 -27.24 16.25 -11.17
C ALA A 8 -28.45 17.12 -10.76
N LEU A 9 -28.19 18.26 -10.13
CA LEU A 9 -29.24 19.23 -9.77
C LEU A 9 -29.89 19.83 -11.01
N SER A 10 -29.12 20.19 -12.04
CA SER A 10 -29.65 20.76 -13.29
C SER A 10 -30.51 19.77 -14.08
N GLN A 11 -30.29 18.47 -13.92
CA GLN A 11 -31.11 17.40 -14.51
C GLN A 11 -32.37 17.09 -13.68
N GLY A 12 -32.56 17.76 -12.54
CA GLY A 12 -33.73 17.54 -11.68
C GLY A 12 -33.74 16.18 -10.97
N TRP A 13 -32.58 15.60 -10.69
CA TRP A 13 -32.51 14.32 -9.98
C TRP A 13 -32.93 14.48 -8.51
N ASP A 14 -33.66 13.49 -8.00
CA ASP A 14 -34.28 13.58 -6.65
C ASP A 14 -33.25 13.75 -5.52
N LYS A 15 -32.06 13.16 -5.65
CA LYS A 15 -30.99 13.19 -4.61
C LYS A 15 -29.61 13.50 -5.18
N PRO A 16 -29.37 14.71 -5.73
CA PRO A 16 -28.13 15.07 -6.45
C PRO A 16 -26.85 14.93 -5.61
N MET A 17 -26.97 14.88 -4.27
CA MET A 17 -25.85 14.70 -3.34
C MET A 17 -25.09 13.39 -3.58
N TRP A 18 -25.73 12.34 -4.08
CA TRP A 18 -25.07 11.07 -4.32
C TRP A 18 -24.05 11.12 -5.45
N ALA A 19 -24.25 11.95 -6.46
CA ALA A 19 -23.23 12.20 -7.48
C ALA A 19 -21.97 12.86 -6.86
N GLY A 20 -22.17 13.77 -5.90
CA GLY A 20 -21.07 14.34 -5.12
C GLY A 20 -20.35 13.31 -4.24
N PHE A 21 -21.12 12.46 -3.54
CA PHE A 21 -20.54 11.38 -2.75
C PHE A 21 -19.78 10.36 -3.60
N ALA A 22 -20.26 10.04 -4.82
CA ALA A 22 -19.54 9.16 -5.73
C ALA A 22 -18.14 9.70 -6.05
N VAL A 23 -18.00 11.01 -6.29
CA VAL A 23 -16.70 11.67 -6.46
C VAL A 23 -15.82 11.51 -5.22
N ALA A 24 -16.38 11.77 -4.01
CA ALA A 24 -15.62 11.68 -2.77
C ALA A 24 -15.11 10.26 -2.48
N PHE A 25 -15.94 9.24 -2.76
CA PHE A 25 -15.58 7.84 -2.54
C PHE A 25 -14.54 7.30 -3.53
N VAL A 26 -14.46 7.88 -4.73
CA VAL A 26 -13.52 7.46 -5.78
C VAL A 26 -12.21 8.23 -5.71
N SER A 27 -12.22 9.46 -5.17
CA SER A 27 -11.05 10.31 -5.07
C SER A 27 -9.93 9.67 -4.24
N LEU A 28 -8.78 9.46 -4.88
CA LEU A 28 -7.55 8.96 -4.29
C LEU A 28 -6.36 9.83 -4.69
N GLY A 29 -5.16 9.45 -4.24
CA GLY A 29 -3.94 10.23 -4.46
C GLY A 29 -3.44 10.26 -5.90
N THR A 30 -3.83 9.29 -6.75
CA THR A 30 -3.39 9.17 -8.14
C THR A 30 -4.55 8.90 -9.10
N VAL A 31 -4.33 9.17 -10.41
CA VAL A 31 -5.37 9.02 -11.44
C VAL A 31 -5.74 7.54 -11.63
N GLY A 32 -4.75 6.65 -11.77
CA GLY A 32 -4.98 5.23 -12.01
C GLY A 32 -5.70 4.56 -10.87
N GLN A 33 -5.25 4.76 -9.61
CA GLN A 33 -5.97 4.25 -8.44
C GLN A 33 -7.41 4.73 -8.37
N SER A 34 -7.66 5.97 -8.77
CA SER A 34 -9.00 6.53 -8.77
C SER A 34 -9.87 5.94 -9.89
N ILE A 35 -9.32 5.69 -11.09
CA ILE A 35 -10.03 5.07 -12.20
C ILE A 35 -10.35 3.60 -11.88
N ASP A 36 -9.39 2.85 -11.34
CA ASP A 36 -9.60 1.46 -10.93
C ASP A 36 -10.70 1.37 -9.86
N LYS A 37 -10.63 2.21 -8.83
CA LYS A 37 -11.66 2.31 -7.79
C LYS A 37 -13.02 2.75 -8.35
N ALA A 38 -13.02 3.65 -9.34
CA ALA A 38 -14.22 4.08 -10.05
C ALA A 38 -14.90 2.93 -10.80
N THR A 39 -14.11 2.13 -11.51
CA THR A 39 -14.58 0.94 -12.23
C THR A 39 -15.18 -0.08 -11.26
N LEU A 40 -14.47 -0.38 -10.16
CA LEU A 40 -14.96 -1.28 -9.12
C LEU A 40 -16.24 -0.76 -8.45
N ARG A 41 -16.36 0.56 -8.28
CA ARG A 41 -17.58 1.21 -7.78
C ARG A 41 -18.76 1.00 -8.73
N MET A 42 -18.56 1.18 -10.04
CA MET A 42 -19.59 0.97 -11.05
C MET A 42 -20.05 -0.49 -11.07
N VAL A 43 -19.11 -1.43 -11.12
CA VAL A 43 -19.41 -2.87 -11.10
C VAL A 43 -20.18 -3.24 -9.84
N GLY A 44 -19.73 -2.75 -8.67
CA GLY A 44 -20.41 -2.98 -7.39
C GLY A 44 -21.83 -2.40 -7.36
N THR A 45 -22.05 -1.20 -7.93
CA THR A 45 -23.37 -0.58 -8.00
C THR A 45 -24.31 -1.34 -8.90
N LEU A 46 -23.84 -1.81 -10.07
CA LEU A 46 -24.64 -2.63 -11.00
C LEU A 46 -25.02 -3.97 -10.37
N ALA A 47 -24.07 -4.64 -9.71
CA ALA A 47 -24.33 -5.88 -8.99
C ALA A 47 -25.35 -5.67 -7.86
N ALA A 48 -25.22 -4.58 -7.10
CA ALA A 48 -26.16 -4.21 -6.03
C ALA A 48 -27.58 -3.99 -6.54
N ALA A 49 -27.74 -3.26 -7.68
CA ALA A 49 -29.04 -3.06 -8.30
C ALA A 49 -29.70 -4.39 -8.66
N LEU A 50 -28.94 -5.29 -9.28
CA LEU A 50 -29.43 -6.59 -9.71
C LEU A 50 -29.87 -7.45 -8.51
N VAL A 51 -29.05 -7.48 -7.46
CA VAL A 51 -29.38 -8.23 -6.23
C VAL A 51 -30.59 -7.61 -5.51
N SER A 52 -30.68 -6.29 -5.45
CA SER A 52 -31.83 -5.61 -4.86
C SER A 52 -33.13 -5.96 -5.59
N PHE A 53 -33.12 -6.08 -6.92
CA PHE A 53 -34.30 -6.53 -7.68
C PHE A 53 -34.68 -7.97 -7.35
N VAL A 54 -33.71 -8.87 -7.21
CA VAL A 54 -33.97 -10.25 -6.84
C VAL A 54 -34.54 -10.32 -5.41
N LEU A 55 -33.95 -9.61 -4.46
CA LEU A 55 -34.42 -9.60 -3.06
C LEU A 55 -35.85 -9.05 -2.95
N LEU A 56 -36.13 -7.93 -3.59
CA LEU A 56 -37.46 -7.32 -3.57
C LEU A 56 -38.47 -8.14 -4.38
N GLY A 57 -38.06 -8.72 -5.50
CA GLY A 57 -38.95 -9.59 -6.30
C GLY A 57 -39.36 -10.87 -5.59
N CYS A 58 -38.45 -11.47 -4.82
CA CYS A 58 -38.71 -12.74 -4.12
C CYS A 58 -39.33 -12.57 -2.73
N PHE A 59 -38.98 -11.51 -2.00
CA PHE A 59 -39.27 -11.40 -0.57
C PHE A 59 -40.01 -10.12 -0.15
N ALA A 60 -40.51 -9.29 -1.09
CA ALA A 60 -41.14 -8.01 -0.76
C ALA A 60 -42.35 -8.14 0.20
N GLN A 61 -43.03 -9.29 0.20
CA GLN A 61 -44.25 -9.52 1.00
C GLN A 61 -43.98 -10.02 2.43
N ASP A 62 -42.76 -10.56 2.68
CA ASP A 62 -42.38 -11.08 4.00
C ASP A 62 -41.16 -10.30 4.53
N ARG A 63 -41.41 -9.40 5.46
CA ARG A 63 -40.38 -8.53 6.07
C ARG A 63 -39.23 -9.33 6.69
N TRP A 64 -39.54 -10.45 7.37
CA TRP A 64 -38.52 -11.23 8.05
C TRP A 64 -37.68 -12.04 7.09
N ALA A 65 -38.27 -12.64 6.07
CA ALA A 65 -37.56 -13.36 5.01
C ALA A 65 -36.67 -12.38 4.22
N PHE A 66 -37.17 -11.19 3.92
CA PHE A 66 -36.39 -10.13 3.27
C PHE A 66 -35.17 -9.72 4.10
N LEU A 67 -35.33 -9.41 5.40
CA LEU A 67 -34.24 -9.03 6.28
C LEU A 67 -33.21 -10.16 6.43
N LEU A 68 -33.64 -11.40 6.49
CA LEU A 68 -32.79 -12.57 6.57
C LEU A 68 -31.95 -12.72 5.27
N ALA A 69 -32.59 -12.62 4.12
CA ALA A 69 -31.92 -12.70 2.82
C ALA A 69 -30.95 -11.55 2.58
N LEU A 70 -31.33 -10.32 2.95
CA LEU A 70 -30.46 -9.14 2.92
C LEU A 70 -29.25 -9.31 3.84
N SER A 71 -29.47 -9.82 5.07
CA SER A 71 -28.39 -10.10 6.02
C SER A 71 -27.42 -11.15 5.51
N ALA A 72 -27.92 -12.22 4.90
CA ALA A 72 -27.12 -13.28 4.30
C ALA A 72 -26.27 -12.72 3.15
N TRP A 73 -26.85 -11.85 2.32
CA TRP A 73 -26.13 -11.20 1.22
C TRP A 73 -25.02 -10.27 1.71
N VAL A 74 -25.31 -9.39 2.68
CA VAL A 74 -24.31 -8.49 3.26
C VAL A 74 -23.22 -9.28 3.98
N GLY A 75 -23.58 -10.36 4.67
CA GLY A 75 -22.62 -11.28 5.27
C GLY A 75 -21.70 -11.94 4.25
N TYR A 76 -22.26 -12.39 3.13
CA TYR A 76 -21.48 -12.94 2.02
C TYR A 76 -20.51 -11.90 1.43
N CYS A 77 -20.97 -10.68 1.17
CA CYS A 77 -20.10 -9.60 0.70
C CYS A 77 -18.99 -9.29 1.70
N THR A 78 -19.29 -9.28 3.00
CA THR A 78 -18.30 -9.06 4.08
C THR A 78 -17.26 -10.18 4.11
N TYR A 79 -17.67 -11.43 3.91
CA TYR A 79 -16.74 -12.55 3.80
C TYR A 79 -15.78 -12.39 2.61
N GLN A 80 -16.32 -11.96 1.46
CA GLN A 80 -15.54 -11.74 0.24
C GLN A 80 -14.57 -10.56 0.32
N LEU A 81 -14.82 -9.58 1.19
CA LEU A 81 -13.89 -8.47 1.45
C LEU A 81 -12.49 -8.96 1.85
N GLY A 82 -12.40 -10.03 2.62
CA GLY A 82 -11.13 -10.57 3.10
C GLY A 82 -10.43 -11.57 2.14
N SER A 83 -11.12 -12.05 1.09
CA SER A 83 -10.60 -13.11 0.21
C SER A 83 -10.48 -12.70 -1.26
N SER A 84 -11.18 -11.65 -1.67
CA SER A 84 -11.25 -11.25 -3.07
C SER A 84 -10.09 -10.34 -3.48
N ARG A 85 -9.67 -10.48 -4.74
CA ARG A 85 -8.75 -9.53 -5.41
C ARG A 85 -9.35 -8.11 -5.50
N TYR A 86 -10.70 -8.00 -5.44
CA TYR A 86 -11.43 -6.74 -5.59
C TYR A 86 -12.31 -6.42 -4.37
N PRO A 87 -11.72 -6.18 -3.20
CA PRO A 87 -12.50 -5.97 -1.95
C PRO A 87 -13.45 -4.77 -2.05
N TYR A 88 -13.03 -3.69 -2.71
CA TYR A 88 -13.85 -2.50 -2.85
C TYR A 88 -15.16 -2.71 -3.65
N ALA A 89 -15.15 -3.59 -4.65
CA ALA A 89 -16.38 -3.93 -5.38
C ALA A 89 -17.40 -4.61 -4.47
N TRP A 90 -16.98 -5.53 -3.61
CA TRP A 90 -17.85 -6.21 -2.64
C TRP A 90 -18.37 -5.25 -1.58
N GLN A 91 -17.54 -4.33 -1.10
CA GLN A 91 -17.96 -3.27 -0.19
C GLN A 91 -19.02 -2.36 -0.82
N ALA A 92 -18.79 -1.91 -2.06
CA ALA A 92 -19.73 -1.09 -2.80
C ALA A 92 -21.05 -1.82 -3.03
N THR A 93 -21.00 -3.11 -3.39
CA THR A 93 -22.19 -3.93 -3.60
C THR A 93 -23.01 -4.06 -2.33
N ALA A 94 -22.40 -4.40 -1.20
CA ALA A 94 -23.09 -4.50 0.08
C ALA A 94 -23.80 -3.20 0.46
N PHE A 95 -23.04 -2.09 0.43
CA PHE A 95 -23.53 -0.77 0.82
C PHE A 95 -24.68 -0.28 -0.06
N VAL A 96 -24.55 -0.38 -1.39
CA VAL A 96 -25.59 0.07 -2.33
C VAL A 96 -26.82 -0.82 -2.26
N THR A 97 -26.68 -2.14 -2.06
CA THR A 97 -27.83 -3.05 -1.89
C THR A 97 -28.66 -2.64 -0.68
N VAL A 98 -28.02 -2.34 0.46
CA VAL A 98 -28.74 -1.88 1.65
C VAL A 98 -29.47 -0.55 1.39
N ILE A 99 -28.82 0.41 0.73
CA ILE A 99 -29.43 1.72 0.43
C ILE A 99 -30.66 1.54 -0.48
N VAL A 100 -30.49 0.84 -1.62
CA VAL A 100 -31.58 0.61 -2.58
C VAL A 100 -32.75 -0.11 -1.91
N SER A 101 -32.46 -1.13 -1.09
CA SER A 101 -33.46 -1.92 -0.40
C SER A 101 -34.24 -1.11 0.67
N LEU A 102 -33.57 -0.23 1.41
CA LEU A 102 -34.21 0.63 2.41
C LEU A 102 -35.01 1.77 1.78
N GLU A 103 -34.47 2.41 0.72
CA GLU A 103 -35.17 3.49 0.03
C GLU A 103 -36.38 3.01 -0.77
N ALA A 104 -36.30 1.82 -1.32
CA ALA A 104 -37.38 1.23 -2.13
C ALA A 104 -38.62 0.84 -1.30
N GLY A 105 -38.40 0.48 -0.04
CA GLY A 105 -39.47 -0.10 0.78
C GLY A 105 -40.03 -1.39 0.16
N SER A 106 -41.34 -1.54 0.15
CA SER A 106 -42.02 -2.72 -0.43
C SER A 106 -42.50 -2.55 -1.89
N ASP A 107 -42.23 -1.38 -2.50
CA ASP A 107 -42.67 -1.07 -3.88
C ASP A 107 -41.58 -1.39 -4.89
N ALA A 108 -41.79 -2.43 -5.69
CA ALA A 108 -40.86 -2.86 -6.73
C ALA A 108 -40.65 -1.78 -7.83
N THR A 109 -41.67 -0.96 -8.13
CA THR A 109 -41.57 0.11 -9.12
C THR A 109 -40.67 1.22 -8.60
N HIS A 110 -40.82 1.56 -7.33
CA HIS A 110 -39.95 2.53 -6.65
C HIS A 110 -38.51 2.01 -6.57
N ALA A 111 -38.33 0.72 -6.26
CA ALA A 111 -37.01 0.08 -6.24
C ALA A 111 -36.26 0.21 -7.57
N PHE A 112 -36.95 0.01 -8.69
CA PHE A 112 -36.35 0.16 -10.01
C PHE A 112 -35.88 1.59 -10.25
N ARG A 113 -36.71 2.57 -9.92
CA ARG A 113 -36.36 4.00 -10.05
C ARG A 113 -35.16 4.36 -9.19
N VAL A 114 -35.14 3.95 -7.92
CA VAL A 114 -34.02 4.20 -7.02
C VAL A 114 -32.74 3.56 -7.53
N ALA A 115 -32.79 2.32 -7.98
CA ALA A 115 -31.59 1.63 -8.49
C ALA A 115 -31.02 2.30 -9.74
N ILE A 116 -31.87 2.70 -10.69
CA ILE A 116 -31.44 3.43 -11.90
C ILE A 116 -30.83 4.78 -11.54
N LEU A 117 -31.45 5.52 -10.63
CA LEU A 117 -30.89 6.79 -10.14
C LEU A 117 -29.50 6.58 -9.49
N ARG A 118 -29.31 5.54 -8.69
CA ARG A 118 -28.00 5.20 -8.11
C ARG A 118 -26.94 4.92 -9.16
N ILE A 119 -27.29 4.19 -10.23
CA ILE A 119 -26.38 3.92 -11.33
C ILE A 119 -26.02 5.23 -12.07
N GLN A 120 -26.99 6.08 -12.35
CA GLN A 120 -26.77 7.36 -13.03
C GLN A 120 -25.93 8.32 -12.18
N GLU A 121 -26.25 8.49 -10.90
CA GLU A 121 -25.52 9.35 -9.96
C GLU A 121 -24.08 8.88 -9.77
N THR A 122 -23.87 7.57 -9.60
CA THR A 122 -22.53 6.98 -9.50
C THR A 122 -21.77 7.16 -10.81
N GLY A 123 -22.40 6.89 -11.95
CA GLY A 123 -21.80 7.04 -13.27
C GLY A 123 -21.40 8.48 -13.56
N LEU A 124 -22.26 9.45 -13.24
CA LEU A 124 -21.95 10.88 -13.36
C LEU A 124 -20.76 11.28 -12.46
N GLY A 125 -20.77 10.87 -11.22
CA GLY A 125 -19.69 11.16 -10.29
C GLY A 125 -18.35 10.61 -10.75
N VAL A 126 -18.33 9.35 -11.20
CA VAL A 126 -17.16 8.68 -11.77
C VAL A 126 -16.68 9.42 -13.03
N LEU A 127 -17.58 9.72 -13.97
CA LEU A 127 -17.24 10.37 -15.24
C LEU A 127 -16.64 11.77 -15.00
N VAL A 128 -17.30 12.59 -14.19
CA VAL A 128 -16.82 13.95 -13.87
C VAL A 128 -15.46 13.88 -13.17
N TYR A 129 -15.30 12.97 -12.22
CA TYR A 129 -14.01 12.80 -11.53
C TYR A 129 -12.91 12.40 -12.51
N SER A 130 -13.15 11.38 -13.35
CA SER A 130 -12.16 10.89 -14.31
C SER A 130 -11.77 11.96 -15.34
N LEU A 131 -12.74 12.72 -15.86
CA LEU A 131 -12.44 13.83 -16.78
C LEU A 131 -11.60 14.92 -16.10
N VAL A 132 -11.97 15.34 -14.90
CA VAL A 132 -11.21 16.37 -14.17
C VAL A 132 -9.81 15.89 -13.85
N SER A 133 -9.67 14.65 -13.39
CA SER A 133 -8.35 14.07 -13.05
C SER A 133 -7.45 13.93 -14.28
N LEU A 134 -7.99 13.52 -15.43
CA LEU A 134 -7.21 13.37 -16.66
C LEU A 134 -6.86 14.71 -17.31
N LEU A 135 -7.78 15.69 -17.33
CA LEU A 135 -7.62 16.91 -18.11
C LEU A 135 -7.06 18.09 -17.31
N VAL A 136 -7.40 18.18 -16.02
CA VAL A 136 -7.06 19.36 -15.18
C VAL A 136 -5.89 19.10 -14.26
N TRP A 137 -5.79 17.88 -13.70
CA TRP A 137 -4.78 17.56 -12.68
C TRP A 137 -4.26 16.13 -12.79
N PRO A 138 -3.51 15.79 -13.86
CA PRO A 138 -2.93 14.46 -13.99
C PRO A 138 -1.82 14.27 -12.94
N VAL A 139 -2.09 13.44 -11.94
CA VAL A 139 -1.10 13.07 -10.91
C VAL A 139 -0.63 11.65 -11.19
N ASN A 140 0.53 11.51 -11.81
CA ASN A 140 1.14 10.22 -12.08
C ASN A 140 1.94 9.72 -10.87
N ALA A 141 1.72 8.47 -10.49
CA ALA A 141 2.40 7.86 -9.35
C ALA A 141 3.85 7.45 -9.68
N GLY A 142 4.15 7.07 -10.92
CA GLY A 142 5.46 6.58 -11.34
C GLY A 142 6.62 7.53 -10.99
N PRO A 143 6.63 8.78 -11.47
CA PRO A 143 7.70 9.73 -11.16
C PRO A 143 7.83 10.04 -9.67
N LYS A 144 6.71 10.10 -8.93
CA LYS A 144 6.73 10.30 -7.48
C LYS A 144 7.34 9.11 -6.75
N MET A 145 7.01 7.90 -7.17
CA MET A 145 7.56 6.66 -6.62
C MET A 145 9.07 6.60 -6.87
N GLN A 146 9.53 6.93 -8.08
CA GLN A 146 10.96 6.98 -8.40
C GLN A 146 11.70 8.01 -7.55
N SER A 147 11.20 9.23 -7.45
CA SER A 147 11.82 10.27 -6.60
C SER A 147 11.86 9.85 -5.13
N ALA A 148 10.82 9.18 -4.65
CA ALA A 148 10.78 8.66 -3.28
C ALA A 148 11.73 7.46 -3.08
N ALA A 149 11.96 6.63 -4.12
CA ALA A 149 12.97 5.57 -4.09
C ALA A 149 14.39 6.13 -3.98
N VAL A 150 14.70 7.16 -4.77
CA VAL A 150 15.99 7.87 -4.70
C VAL A 150 16.19 8.43 -3.28
N ALA A 151 15.21 9.17 -2.76
CA ALA A 151 15.29 9.74 -1.41
C ALA A 151 15.45 8.67 -0.31
N LEU A 152 14.83 7.50 -0.48
CA LEU A 152 14.98 6.38 0.44
C LEU A 152 16.41 5.82 0.40
N VAL A 153 16.98 5.63 -0.79
CA VAL A 153 18.37 5.15 -0.95
C VAL A 153 19.37 6.13 -0.34
N GLU A 154 19.14 7.43 -0.50
CA GLU A 154 19.97 8.46 0.15
C GLU A 154 19.85 8.42 1.68
N ALA A 155 18.64 8.25 2.20
CA ALA A 155 18.42 8.11 3.65
C ALA A 155 19.05 6.83 4.22
N GLU A 156 19.05 5.72 3.47
CA GLU A 156 19.76 4.48 3.85
C GLU A 156 21.27 4.68 3.87
N LYS A 157 21.83 5.42 2.90
CA LYS A 157 23.24 5.82 2.91
C LYS A 157 23.58 6.61 4.16
N GLU A 158 22.80 7.65 4.47
CA GLU A 158 22.99 8.45 5.69
C GLU A 158 22.90 7.59 6.96
N LEU A 159 21.97 6.64 7.00
CA LEU A 159 21.84 5.72 8.13
C LEU A 159 23.06 4.81 8.27
N PHE A 160 23.59 4.29 7.15
CA PHE A 160 24.80 3.49 7.17
C PHE A 160 26.02 4.31 7.64
N GLU A 161 26.20 5.52 7.10
CA GLU A 161 27.28 6.44 7.52
C GLU A 161 27.17 6.77 9.02
N ALA A 162 25.96 7.06 9.52
CA ALA A 162 25.72 7.28 10.95
C ALA A 162 26.00 6.03 11.81
N CYS A 163 25.75 4.83 11.26
CA CYS A 163 26.10 3.56 11.93
C CYS A 163 27.64 3.41 12.05
N VAL A 164 28.38 3.70 10.99
CA VAL A 164 29.86 3.66 11.01
C VAL A 164 30.43 4.75 11.93
N ASP A 165 29.84 5.95 11.92
CA ASP A 165 30.23 7.03 12.84
C ASP A 165 29.96 6.64 14.30
N LEU A 166 28.86 5.96 14.57
CA LEU A 166 28.56 5.42 15.89
C LEU A 166 29.62 4.44 16.39
N MET A 167 30.21 3.62 15.50
CA MET A 167 31.36 2.76 15.84
C MET A 167 32.58 3.55 16.28
N ARG A 168 32.73 4.79 15.80
CA ARG A 168 33.80 5.74 16.16
C ARG A 168 33.45 6.59 17.38
N GLY A 169 32.28 6.38 18.02
CA GLY A 169 31.82 7.11 19.20
C GLY A 169 30.90 8.29 18.90
N GLY A 170 30.26 8.29 17.72
CA GLY A 170 29.31 9.31 17.28
C GLY A 170 28.01 9.38 18.10
N ASP A 171 27.09 10.26 17.69
CA ASP A 171 25.86 10.56 18.43
C ASP A 171 24.77 9.50 18.25
N ALA A 172 24.55 8.74 19.31
CA ALA A 172 23.51 7.72 19.39
C ALA A 172 22.06 8.28 19.33
N ALA A 173 21.83 9.53 19.73
CA ALA A 173 20.51 10.13 19.70
C ALA A 173 20.14 10.53 18.26
N ALA A 174 21.10 11.12 17.52
CA ALA A 174 20.94 11.45 16.11
C ALA A 174 20.66 10.19 15.27
N THR A 175 21.41 9.10 15.49
CA THR A 175 21.21 7.83 14.79
C THR A 175 19.83 7.24 15.04
N ARG A 176 19.27 7.32 16.25
CA ARG A 176 17.90 6.84 16.54
C ARG A 176 16.82 7.62 15.79
N THR A 177 16.98 8.95 15.70
CA THR A 177 16.04 9.80 14.93
C THR A 177 16.08 9.48 13.46
N LEU A 178 17.26 9.24 12.92
CA LEU A 178 17.46 8.87 11.51
C LEU A 178 16.84 7.51 11.20
N ARG A 179 17.02 6.49 12.07
CA ARG A 179 16.35 5.17 11.94
C ARG A 179 14.82 5.32 11.83
N ALA A 180 14.22 6.13 12.71
CA ALA A 180 12.77 6.37 12.65
C ALA A 180 12.34 7.06 11.36
N SER A 181 13.14 8.00 10.86
CA SER A 181 12.90 8.69 9.58
C SER A 181 12.96 7.73 8.40
N VAL A 182 13.99 6.88 8.34
CA VAL A 182 14.16 5.86 7.27
C VAL A 182 12.98 4.90 7.24
N ARG A 183 12.55 4.38 8.39
CA ARG A 183 11.36 3.50 8.48
C ARG A 183 10.09 4.19 7.99
N GLN A 184 9.91 5.46 8.32
CA GLN A 184 8.78 6.25 7.84
C GLN A 184 8.83 6.44 6.31
N GLN A 185 9.98 6.78 5.77
CA GLN A 185 10.18 6.93 4.31
C GLN A 185 9.95 5.61 3.58
N GLN A 186 10.44 4.50 4.11
CA GLN A 186 10.24 3.16 3.59
C GLN A 186 8.74 2.79 3.51
N SER A 187 7.99 3.06 4.59
CA SER A 187 6.53 2.85 4.60
C SER A 187 5.82 3.70 3.55
N THR A 188 6.18 4.97 3.45
CA THR A 188 5.62 5.91 2.46
C THR A 188 5.94 5.47 1.03
N TRP A 189 7.19 5.09 0.77
CA TRP A 189 7.61 4.61 -0.55
C TRP A 189 6.86 3.34 -0.97
N LYS A 190 6.65 2.37 -0.08
CA LYS A 190 5.85 1.16 -0.38
C LYS A 190 4.42 1.48 -0.78
N GLN A 191 3.81 2.48 -0.14
CA GLN A 191 2.47 2.94 -0.53
C GLN A 191 2.48 3.57 -1.93
N LEU A 192 3.52 4.36 -2.25
CA LEU A 192 3.69 4.94 -3.58
C LEU A 192 3.98 3.86 -4.64
N LEU A 193 4.75 2.82 -4.31
CA LEU A 193 5.00 1.69 -5.20
C LEU A 193 3.71 0.95 -5.53
N ALA A 194 2.90 0.63 -4.53
CA ALA A 194 1.60 -0.01 -4.75
C ALA A 194 0.66 0.86 -5.62
N ALA A 195 0.72 2.18 -5.44
CA ALA A 195 0.01 3.12 -6.28
C ALA A 195 0.55 3.13 -7.73
N ALA A 196 1.87 3.15 -7.89
CA ALA A 196 2.53 3.22 -9.19
C ALA A 196 2.32 1.94 -10.02
N ILE A 197 2.31 0.76 -9.40
CA ILE A 197 1.97 -0.52 -10.06
C ILE A 197 0.56 -0.46 -10.69
N THR A 198 -0.39 0.23 -10.03
CA THR A 198 -1.75 0.36 -10.55
C THR A 198 -1.87 1.48 -11.62
N ASP A 199 -1.03 2.50 -11.55
CA ASP A 199 -1.16 3.77 -12.27
C ASP A 199 -0.25 3.87 -13.51
N SER A 200 0.86 3.13 -13.53
CA SER A 200 1.87 3.18 -14.58
C SER A 200 2.09 1.79 -15.19
N ILE A 201 1.89 1.67 -16.49
CA ILE A 201 2.16 0.43 -17.24
C ILE A 201 3.63 0.05 -17.10
N GLU A 202 4.55 1.00 -17.19
CA GLU A 202 6.00 0.78 -17.08
C GLU A 202 6.38 0.17 -15.72
N VAL A 203 5.79 0.67 -14.63
CA VAL A 203 6.05 0.13 -13.28
C VAL A 203 5.37 -1.23 -13.09
N ALA A 204 4.16 -1.43 -13.67
CA ALA A 204 3.44 -2.70 -13.60
C ALA A 204 4.18 -3.81 -14.36
N GLU A 205 4.75 -3.53 -15.51
CA GLU A 205 5.57 -4.48 -16.27
C GLU A 205 6.83 -4.91 -15.49
N GLN A 206 7.34 -4.05 -14.63
CA GLN A 206 8.51 -4.28 -13.79
C GLN A 206 8.15 -4.63 -12.33
N GLU A 207 6.89 -4.99 -12.05
CA GLU A 207 6.41 -5.24 -10.68
C GLU A 207 7.32 -6.20 -9.90
N ALA A 208 7.74 -7.30 -10.52
CA ALA A 208 8.59 -8.31 -9.87
C ALA A 208 9.96 -7.73 -9.46
N ALA A 209 10.56 -6.88 -10.30
CA ALA A 209 11.83 -6.23 -10.02
C ALA A 209 11.70 -5.19 -8.90
N TRP A 210 10.65 -4.37 -8.92
CA TRP A 210 10.35 -3.41 -7.86
C TRP A 210 10.02 -4.06 -6.53
N GLN A 211 9.30 -5.19 -6.53
CA GLN A 211 9.03 -5.96 -5.31
C GLN A 211 10.31 -6.60 -4.76
N ALA A 212 11.19 -7.12 -5.64
CA ALA A 212 12.49 -7.61 -5.23
C ALA A 212 13.36 -6.49 -4.64
N PHE A 213 13.34 -5.29 -5.23
CA PHE A 213 14.01 -4.11 -4.67
C PHE A 213 13.47 -3.75 -3.28
N ALA A 214 12.14 -3.78 -3.09
CA ALA A 214 11.51 -3.53 -1.81
C ALA A 214 11.95 -4.51 -0.72
N GLN A 215 12.02 -5.80 -1.05
CA GLN A 215 12.47 -6.83 -0.11
C GLN A 215 13.95 -6.63 0.28
N ARG A 216 14.81 -6.29 -0.71
CA ARG A 216 16.25 -6.10 -0.45
C ARG A 216 16.54 -4.86 0.38
N ILE A 217 15.83 -3.75 0.12
CA ILE A 217 15.99 -2.55 0.93
C ILE A 217 15.49 -2.76 2.37
N ASP A 218 14.42 -3.54 2.57
CA ASP A 218 13.98 -3.96 3.91
C ASP A 218 15.06 -4.75 4.65
N SER A 219 15.63 -5.75 3.97
CA SER A 219 16.70 -6.57 4.55
C SER A 219 17.95 -5.74 4.86
N LEU A 220 18.26 -4.76 4.01
CA LEU A 220 19.38 -3.85 4.23
C LEU A 220 19.16 -2.95 5.43
N THR A 221 17.98 -2.31 5.55
CA THR A 221 17.60 -1.52 6.73
C THR A 221 17.75 -2.35 8.01
N ASP A 222 17.23 -3.58 8.00
CA ASP A 222 17.33 -4.49 9.14
C ASP A 222 18.79 -4.85 9.48
N ALA A 223 19.65 -5.05 8.47
CA ALA A 223 21.07 -5.34 8.69
C ALA A 223 21.81 -4.13 9.27
N VAL A 224 21.55 -2.93 8.75
CA VAL A 224 22.14 -1.68 9.29
C VAL A 224 21.67 -1.42 10.71
N GLU A 225 20.38 -1.64 11.00
CA GLU A 225 19.87 -1.50 12.37
C GLU A 225 20.50 -2.49 13.35
N ARG A 226 20.66 -3.77 12.95
CA ARG A 226 21.38 -4.76 13.78
C ARG A 226 22.83 -4.37 14.00
N CYS A 227 23.49 -3.81 12.99
CA CYS A 227 24.84 -3.28 13.11
C CYS A 227 24.90 -2.16 14.15
N CYS A 228 24.01 -1.19 14.07
CA CYS A 228 23.89 -0.11 15.06
C CYS A 228 23.65 -0.67 16.48
N ASP A 229 22.73 -1.64 16.64
CA ASP A 229 22.39 -2.21 17.94
C ASP A 229 23.56 -3.01 18.55
N ALA A 230 24.36 -3.69 17.73
CA ALA A 230 25.56 -4.38 18.18
C ALA A 230 26.62 -3.41 18.75
N VAL A 231 26.64 -2.18 18.26
CA VAL A 231 27.59 -1.14 18.72
C VAL A 231 27.12 -0.43 19.99
N PHE A 232 25.81 -0.23 20.18
CA PHE A 232 25.26 0.46 21.35
C PHE A 232 25.58 -0.17 22.71
N GLY A 233 25.95 -1.45 22.76
CA GLY A 233 26.22 -2.18 24.00
C GLY A 233 27.67 -2.14 24.48
N HIS A 234 28.61 -1.49 23.75
CA HIS A 234 30.02 -1.71 24.00
C HIS A 234 30.83 -0.42 24.14
N VAL A 235 31.75 -0.49 25.09
CA VAL A 235 32.81 0.47 25.42
C VAL A 235 33.59 0.83 24.15
N ALA A 236 34.01 2.10 24.05
CA ALA A 236 34.81 2.65 22.97
C ALA A 236 35.90 1.68 22.48
N LEU A 237 35.65 1.00 21.39
CA LEU A 237 36.63 0.19 20.68
C LEU A 237 37.40 1.15 19.77
N ASP A 238 38.72 1.05 19.75
CA ASP A 238 39.51 1.70 18.72
C ASP A 238 39.32 0.94 17.40
N VAL A 239 38.20 1.26 16.71
CA VAL A 239 37.74 0.55 15.51
C VAL A 239 38.75 0.70 14.38
N GLU A 240 39.42 1.84 14.26
CA GLU A 240 40.40 2.10 13.20
C GLU A 240 41.65 1.23 13.32
N THR A 241 42.11 0.97 14.57
CA THR A 241 43.23 0.05 14.80
C THR A 241 42.90 -1.42 14.49
N HIS A 242 41.65 -1.82 14.73
CA HIS A 242 41.21 -3.21 14.56
C HIS A 242 40.66 -3.51 13.16
N LEU A 243 40.15 -2.51 12.45
CA LEU A 243 39.58 -2.60 11.10
C LEU A 243 40.20 -1.56 10.16
N PRO A 244 41.47 -1.72 9.75
CA PRO A 244 42.18 -0.72 8.95
C PRO A 244 41.56 -0.49 7.56
N SER A 245 40.75 -1.45 7.07
CA SER A 245 40.04 -1.34 5.78
C SER A 245 38.66 -0.72 5.88
N LEU A 246 38.19 -0.35 7.11
CA LEU A 246 36.82 0.15 7.31
C LEU A 246 36.55 1.42 6.49
N ARG A 247 37.50 2.31 6.38
CA ARG A 247 37.34 3.56 5.61
C ARG A 247 37.16 3.28 4.11
N ALA A 248 37.97 2.37 3.54
CA ALA A 248 37.85 1.99 2.13
C ALA A 248 36.54 1.26 1.87
N PHE A 249 36.08 0.46 2.84
CA PHE A 249 34.79 -0.20 2.82
C PHE A 249 33.63 0.82 2.82
N GLU A 250 33.65 1.79 3.72
CA GLU A 250 32.67 2.87 3.80
C GLU A 250 32.56 3.65 2.49
N GLU A 251 33.71 4.04 1.93
CA GLU A 251 33.78 4.76 0.66
C GLU A 251 33.21 3.94 -0.51
N GLU A 252 33.41 2.62 -0.53
CA GLU A 252 32.86 1.75 -1.56
C GLU A 252 31.34 1.57 -1.41
N ILE A 253 30.86 1.35 -0.19
CA ILE A 253 29.41 1.23 0.07
C ILE A 253 28.70 2.55 -0.28
N ALA A 254 29.27 3.71 0.08
CA ALA A 254 28.72 5.01 -0.29
C ALA A 254 28.65 5.18 -1.81
N ARG A 255 29.71 4.78 -2.56
CA ARG A 255 29.70 4.80 -4.04
C ARG A 255 28.62 3.91 -4.64
N ARG A 256 28.32 2.73 -4.02
CA ARG A 256 27.23 1.86 -4.46
C ARG A 256 25.87 2.50 -4.26
N PHE A 257 25.63 3.14 -3.10
CA PHE A 257 24.41 3.89 -2.88
C PHE A 257 24.23 5.02 -3.89
N ASP A 258 25.29 5.77 -4.17
CA ASP A 258 25.25 6.83 -5.18
C ASP A 258 24.97 6.28 -6.59
N ALA A 259 25.53 5.12 -6.95
CA ALA A 259 25.24 4.46 -8.21
C ALA A 259 23.77 4.00 -8.30
N ILE A 260 23.24 3.42 -7.23
CA ILE A 260 21.82 3.00 -7.16
C ILE A 260 20.90 4.23 -7.28
N SER A 261 21.19 5.30 -6.55
CA SER A 261 20.41 6.55 -6.59
C SER A 261 20.36 7.14 -8.01
N ARG A 262 21.50 7.20 -8.70
CA ARG A 262 21.58 7.67 -10.09
C ARG A 262 20.83 6.77 -11.07
N MET A 263 20.96 5.44 -10.93
CA MET A 263 20.21 4.50 -11.78
C MET A 263 18.70 4.67 -11.63
N LEU A 264 18.20 4.82 -10.41
CA LEU A 264 16.79 5.07 -10.15
C LEU A 264 16.33 6.46 -10.61
N GLY A 265 17.22 7.46 -10.59
CA GLY A 265 16.99 8.81 -11.11
C GLY A 265 17.13 8.92 -12.64
N SER A 266 17.38 7.82 -13.35
CA SER A 266 17.61 7.79 -14.81
C SER A 266 18.85 8.59 -15.24
N GLU A 267 19.85 8.71 -14.36
CA GLU A 267 21.13 9.36 -14.66
C GLU A 267 22.18 8.33 -15.15
N PRO A 268 23.15 8.75 -15.98
CA PRO A 268 24.21 7.85 -16.41
C PRO A 268 25.11 7.44 -15.25
N VAL A 269 25.43 6.16 -15.18
CA VAL A 269 26.31 5.57 -14.15
C VAL A 269 27.63 5.17 -14.77
N GLU A 270 28.72 5.74 -14.29
CA GLU A 270 30.09 5.49 -14.82
C GLU A 270 30.82 4.34 -14.12
N HIS A 271 30.34 3.84 -12.98
CA HIS A 271 31.10 2.88 -12.15
C HIS A 271 30.32 1.58 -11.89
N ALA A 272 30.95 0.45 -12.20
CA ALA A 272 30.53 -0.84 -11.68
C ALA A 272 31.03 -1.02 -10.23
N PRO A 273 30.22 -1.57 -9.31
CA PRO A 273 30.65 -1.78 -7.93
C PRO A 273 31.78 -2.81 -7.89
N SER A 274 32.84 -2.48 -7.17
CA SER A 274 33.92 -3.42 -6.86
C SER A 274 33.68 -4.09 -5.50
N GLY A 275 34.19 -5.29 -5.30
CA GLY A 275 34.19 -5.93 -3.97
C GLY A 275 35.04 -5.12 -2.99
N ALA A 276 34.53 -4.90 -1.79
CA ALA A 276 35.23 -4.22 -0.70
C ALA A 276 35.46 -5.17 0.47
N PRO A 277 36.42 -6.13 0.34
CA PRO A 277 36.62 -7.10 1.41
C PRO A 277 37.10 -6.41 2.69
N LEU A 278 36.37 -6.61 3.78
CA LEU A 278 36.80 -6.21 5.12
C LEU A 278 37.91 -7.16 5.57
N SER A 279 39.12 -6.64 5.73
CA SER A 279 40.21 -7.37 6.41
C SER A 279 40.21 -7.01 7.88
N LEU A 280 39.95 -8.02 8.74
CA LEU A 280 40.30 -7.91 10.15
C LEU A 280 41.83 -7.84 10.24
N ALA A 281 42.37 -6.83 10.88
CA ALA A 281 43.75 -6.86 11.31
C ALA A 281 43.93 -8.12 12.16
N ASP A 282 44.98 -8.90 11.91
CA ASP A 282 45.34 -10.02 12.76
C ASP A 282 45.55 -9.51 14.20
N ALA A 283 44.46 -9.40 14.94
CA ALA A 283 44.42 -9.03 16.34
C ALA A 283 44.93 -10.20 17.21
N THR A 284 45.93 -10.91 16.71
CA THR A 284 46.75 -11.88 17.48
C THR A 284 47.69 -11.23 18.44
N GLY A 285 47.64 -9.91 18.63
CA GLY A 285 48.19 -9.25 19.80
C GLY A 285 47.51 -9.83 21.05
N LYS A 286 48.26 -10.52 21.84
CA LYS A 286 47.91 -11.32 23.04
C LYS A 286 47.12 -10.60 24.14
N ASN A 287 46.62 -9.37 23.98
CA ASN A 287 46.02 -8.52 24.99
C ASN A 287 44.56 -8.11 24.77
N GLY A 288 43.83 -8.61 23.76
CA GLY A 288 42.43 -8.31 23.58
C GLY A 288 41.50 -9.12 24.47
N ASN A 289 40.62 -8.48 25.22
CA ASN A 289 39.57 -9.10 26.00
C ASN A 289 38.67 -9.96 25.08
N HIS A 290 38.28 -11.17 25.51
CA HIS A 290 37.40 -12.06 24.76
C HIS A 290 36.11 -11.39 24.29
N PHE A 291 35.58 -10.47 25.07
CA PHE A 291 34.40 -9.68 24.77
C PHE A 291 34.61 -8.72 23.59
N GLN A 292 35.74 -8.04 23.51
CA GLN A 292 36.09 -7.14 22.40
C GLN A 292 36.24 -7.92 21.08
N ARG A 293 36.83 -9.13 21.13
CA ARG A 293 36.94 -9.98 19.97
C ARG A 293 35.58 -10.46 19.47
N ALA A 294 34.68 -10.84 20.35
CA ALA A 294 33.33 -11.26 20.02
C ALA A 294 32.53 -10.10 19.38
N ALA A 295 32.64 -8.88 19.93
CA ALA A 295 32.00 -7.68 19.39
C ALA A 295 32.53 -7.32 17.99
N LEU A 296 33.85 -7.38 17.80
CA LEU A 296 34.45 -7.14 16.49
C LEU A 296 34.02 -8.20 15.44
N THR A 297 33.97 -9.47 15.83
CA THR A 297 33.50 -10.54 14.94
C THR A 297 32.05 -10.34 14.58
N ALA A 298 31.20 -9.95 15.53
CA ALA A 298 29.79 -9.64 15.26
C ALA A 298 29.66 -8.44 14.31
N ALA A 299 30.41 -7.36 14.56
CA ALA A 299 30.39 -6.18 13.71
C ALA A 299 30.86 -6.49 12.28
N THR A 300 31.94 -7.24 12.11
CA THR A 300 32.43 -7.63 10.77
C THR A 300 31.45 -8.54 10.02
N THR A 301 30.77 -9.42 10.73
CA THR A 301 29.71 -10.25 10.13
C THR A 301 28.54 -9.40 9.64
N GLN A 302 28.10 -8.42 10.41
CA GLN A 302 27.03 -7.51 10.00
C GLN A 302 27.47 -6.60 8.82
N LEU A 303 28.69 -6.10 8.84
CA LEU A 303 29.22 -5.30 7.73
C LEU A 303 29.36 -6.12 6.44
N ALA A 304 29.75 -7.38 6.53
CA ALA A 304 29.79 -8.30 5.36
C ALA A 304 28.38 -8.59 4.82
N GLU A 305 27.37 -8.70 5.70
CA GLU A 305 25.96 -8.84 5.30
C GLU A 305 25.48 -7.55 4.56
N ILE A 306 25.81 -6.37 5.07
CA ILE A 306 25.51 -5.08 4.43
C ILE A 306 26.18 -5.00 3.04
N GLU A 307 27.43 -5.46 2.90
CA GLU A 307 28.10 -5.52 1.60
C GLU A 307 27.34 -6.38 0.59
N SER A 308 26.97 -7.60 0.99
CA SER A 308 26.19 -8.52 0.14
C SER A 308 24.85 -7.90 -0.27
N LEU A 309 24.12 -7.33 0.68
CA LEU A 309 22.79 -6.73 0.43
C LEU A 309 22.89 -5.49 -0.47
N THR A 310 23.89 -4.64 -0.29
CA THR A 310 24.09 -3.49 -1.17
C THR A 310 24.48 -3.92 -2.59
N HIS A 311 25.26 -5.01 -2.73
CA HIS A 311 25.58 -5.58 -4.04
C HIS A 311 24.32 -6.13 -4.73
N GLU A 312 23.49 -6.88 -4.01
CA GLU A 312 22.21 -7.39 -4.53
C GLU A 312 21.23 -6.27 -4.88
N LEU A 313 21.18 -5.21 -4.06
CA LEU A 313 20.34 -4.05 -4.32
C LEU A 313 20.78 -3.32 -5.59
N HIS A 314 22.11 -3.17 -5.79
CA HIS A 314 22.66 -2.60 -7.01
C HIS A 314 22.30 -3.44 -8.25
N ALA A 315 22.44 -4.77 -8.17
CA ALA A 315 22.06 -5.68 -9.26
C ALA A 315 20.56 -5.56 -9.60
N THR A 316 19.70 -5.40 -8.58
CA THR A 316 18.25 -5.22 -8.77
C THR A 316 17.94 -3.86 -9.42
N ALA A 317 18.62 -2.79 -8.99
CA ALA A 317 18.48 -1.46 -9.60
C ALA A 317 18.92 -1.46 -11.07
N THR A 318 19.99 -2.20 -11.38
CA THR A 318 20.44 -2.41 -12.77
C THR A 318 19.37 -3.13 -13.59
N ALA A 319 18.77 -4.20 -13.04
CA ALA A 319 17.71 -4.93 -13.73
C ALA A 319 16.47 -4.05 -13.99
N ILE A 320 16.08 -3.19 -13.05
CA ILE A 320 15.00 -2.21 -13.24
C ILE A 320 15.31 -1.25 -14.38
N ARG A 321 16.53 -0.70 -14.40
CA ARG A 321 16.97 0.22 -15.48
C ARG A 321 17.01 -0.47 -16.84
N ASP A 322 17.62 -1.66 -16.92
CA ASP A 322 17.78 -2.38 -18.17
C ASP A 322 16.43 -2.88 -18.71
N ALA A 323 15.49 -3.24 -17.84
CA ALA A 323 14.13 -3.57 -18.22
C ALA A 323 13.36 -2.35 -18.75
N ALA A 324 13.62 -1.14 -18.23
CA ALA A 324 13.06 0.09 -18.77
C ALA A 324 13.54 0.38 -20.21
N GLU A 325 14.76 -0.07 -20.55
CA GLU A 325 15.32 0.07 -21.91
C GLU A 325 14.83 -1.02 -22.89
N LEU A 326 14.33 -2.17 -22.38
CA LEU A 326 14.06 -3.38 -23.17
C LEU A 326 12.58 -3.74 -23.30
N ALA A 327 11.62 -2.94 -22.79
CA ALA A 327 10.20 -3.35 -22.73
C ALA A 327 9.69 -3.93 -24.07
N PRO A 328 9.40 -5.23 -24.17
CA PRO A 328 8.05 -5.67 -24.51
C PRO A 328 7.59 -7.01 -23.88
N GLU A 329 6.27 -7.14 -23.83
CA GLU A 329 5.43 -8.34 -23.59
C GLU A 329 5.42 -8.94 -22.17
N ALA A 330 4.34 -8.59 -21.48
CA ALA A 330 4.03 -9.00 -20.12
C ALA A 330 3.42 -10.40 -20.03
N GLU A 331 3.97 -11.26 -19.20
CA GLU A 331 3.28 -12.41 -18.62
C GLU A 331 2.40 -11.98 -17.46
N GLN A 332 1.12 -12.35 -17.52
CA GLN A 332 0.11 -12.00 -16.50
C GLN A 332 0.41 -12.67 -15.14
N PRO A 333 0.27 -11.95 -14.02
CA PRO A 333 0.51 -12.51 -12.70
C PRO A 333 -0.52 -13.57 -12.31
N LYS A 334 -0.03 -14.73 -11.87
CA LYS A 334 -0.82 -15.85 -11.39
C LYS A 334 -1.57 -15.48 -10.10
N ALA A 335 -2.89 -15.73 -10.09
CA ALA A 335 -3.73 -15.57 -8.92
C ALA A 335 -3.28 -16.47 -7.76
N ASN A 336 -3.18 -15.90 -6.56
CA ASN A 336 -2.87 -16.63 -5.34
C ASN A 336 -3.96 -17.67 -5.03
N PRO A 337 -3.59 -18.90 -4.60
CA PRO A 337 -4.57 -19.92 -4.24
C PRO A 337 -5.36 -19.53 -2.98
N MET A 338 -6.65 -19.87 -2.98
CA MET A 338 -7.58 -19.69 -1.85
C MET A 338 -6.99 -20.26 -0.55
N LEU A 339 -6.75 -19.40 0.43
CA LEU A 339 -6.39 -19.81 1.79
C LEU A 339 -7.61 -20.36 2.54
N PRO A 340 -7.42 -21.37 3.42
CA PRO A 340 -8.50 -22.00 4.15
C PRO A 340 -9.15 -21.06 5.17
N GLN A 341 -10.38 -21.41 5.59
CA GLN A 341 -11.28 -20.69 6.47
C GLN A 341 -10.59 -19.98 7.64
N ASP A 342 -10.54 -18.66 7.57
CA ASP A 342 -9.97 -17.82 8.60
C ASP A 342 -11.07 -17.46 9.62
N PRO A 343 -10.95 -17.86 10.90
CA PRO A 343 -11.97 -17.61 11.93
C PRO A 343 -12.22 -16.11 12.15
N GLU A 344 -11.26 -15.25 11.89
CA GLU A 344 -11.41 -13.79 12.00
C GLU A 344 -12.43 -13.24 10.99
N ARG A 345 -12.51 -13.82 9.79
CA ARG A 345 -13.48 -13.42 8.76
C ARG A 345 -14.91 -13.77 9.17
N LEU A 346 -15.11 -14.96 9.72
CA LEU A 346 -16.43 -15.35 10.24
C LEU A 346 -16.86 -14.46 11.40
N LEU A 347 -15.92 -14.03 12.23
CA LEU A 347 -16.21 -13.10 13.33
C LEU A 347 -16.59 -11.70 12.79
N ALA A 348 -15.94 -11.24 11.72
CA ALA A 348 -16.29 -9.98 11.05
C ALA A 348 -17.70 -10.04 10.45
N VAL A 349 -18.04 -11.13 9.77
CA VAL A 349 -19.40 -11.38 9.26
C VAL A 349 -20.44 -11.37 10.38
N ALA A 350 -20.17 -12.10 11.47
CA ALA A 350 -21.08 -12.17 12.62
C ALA A 350 -21.30 -10.78 13.24
N ARG A 351 -20.27 -9.97 13.37
CA ARG A 351 -20.37 -8.58 13.87
C ARG A 351 -21.26 -7.71 12.98
N VAL A 352 -21.03 -7.74 11.66
CA VAL A 352 -21.81 -6.93 10.71
C VAL A 352 -23.28 -7.36 10.72
N VAL A 353 -23.56 -8.65 10.66
CA VAL A 353 -24.92 -9.18 10.72
C VAL A 353 -25.60 -8.81 12.04
N LEU A 354 -24.92 -8.95 13.17
CA LEU A 354 -25.46 -8.58 14.48
C LEU A 354 -25.81 -7.08 14.56
N VAL A 355 -24.91 -6.20 14.13
CA VAL A 355 -25.16 -4.75 14.12
C VAL A 355 -26.34 -4.42 13.20
N MET A 356 -26.44 -5.07 12.05
CA MET A 356 -27.53 -4.87 11.12
C MET A 356 -28.87 -5.29 11.73
N TRP A 357 -28.95 -6.45 12.40
CA TRP A 357 -30.15 -6.89 13.10
C TRP A 357 -30.54 -5.99 14.26
N LEU A 358 -29.58 -5.54 15.06
CA LEU A 358 -29.83 -4.56 16.13
C LEU A 358 -30.39 -3.24 15.56
N SER A 359 -29.85 -2.76 14.44
CA SER A 359 -30.34 -1.58 13.75
C SER A 359 -31.78 -1.78 13.24
N PHE A 360 -32.10 -2.93 12.66
CA PHE A 360 -33.47 -3.25 12.22
C PHE A 360 -34.45 -3.36 13.39
N PHE A 361 -34.05 -4.00 14.48
CA PHE A 361 -34.90 -4.05 15.68
C PHE A 361 -35.14 -2.66 16.25
N ALA A 362 -34.11 -1.81 16.29
CA ALA A 362 -34.27 -0.42 16.72
C ALA A 362 -35.25 0.34 15.83
N LEU A 363 -35.10 0.25 14.49
CA LEU A 363 -35.99 0.92 13.53
C LEU A 363 -37.44 0.43 13.60
N ILE A 364 -37.65 -0.86 13.93
CA ILE A 364 -38.99 -1.45 13.96
C ILE A 364 -39.73 -1.20 15.28
N TYR A 365 -39.02 -1.21 16.42
CA TYR A 365 -39.64 -1.24 17.73
C TYR A 365 -39.46 0.04 18.55
N VAL A 366 -38.53 0.92 18.17
CA VAL A 366 -38.34 2.21 18.86
C VAL A 366 -39.10 3.30 18.10
N PRO A 367 -40.19 3.85 18.67
CA PRO A 367 -40.94 4.93 18.06
C PRO A 367 -40.07 6.22 18.08
N ASP A 368 -40.23 7.06 17.08
CA ASP A 368 -39.65 8.41 17.00
C ASP A 368 -38.10 8.49 16.93
N ILE A 369 -37.46 7.55 16.23
CA ILE A 369 -36.04 7.71 15.89
C ILE A 369 -35.92 8.86 14.86
N PRO A 370 -35.17 9.97 15.16
CA PRO A 370 -34.98 11.04 14.21
C PRO A 370 -34.30 10.52 12.93
N GLY A 371 -34.99 10.59 11.79
CA GLY A 371 -34.53 10.04 10.51
C GLY A 371 -35.09 8.67 10.16
N GLY A 372 -35.95 8.09 10.96
CA GLY A 372 -36.75 6.91 10.60
C GLY A 372 -37.71 7.29 9.46
N VAL A 373 -37.69 6.48 8.39
CA VAL A 373 -38.66 6.59 7.30
C VAL A 373 -39.99 6.10 7.85
N GLY A 374 -40.94 7.02 8.07
CA GLY A 374 -42.32 6.69 8.40
C GLY A 374 -43.05 6.05 7.23
#